data_1b86dd54c37263e89d44ffaf5aaf51ce
#
_entry.id   1b86dd54c37263e89d44ffaf5aaf51ce
#
_cell.length_a   1.000
_cell.length_b   1.000
_cell.length_c   1.000
_cell.angle_alpha   90.00
_cell.angle_beta   90.00
_cell.angle_gamma   90.00
#
_symmetry.space_group_name_H-M   'P 1'
#
loop_
_entity.id
_entity.type
_entity.pdbx_description
1 polymer ?
#
loop_
_entity_poly.entity_id
_entity_poly.type
_entity_poly.pdbx_seq_one_letter_code
_entity_poly.pdbx_strand_id
1 'polypeptide(L)'
;MSNELNGEQIKLTRSEAREQAFMLLFSKSFDDEPLEATIEDNSEMFEGGICGYAQSVVSSIEDKKDEIDAEISKFLKKGWTVSRISKPSLAILRLAFYEIKYLDSVPDSVSVNEAVELAKKYTIDESKFVNGILGAFIRSN
;
A
#
# COMPACT_ATOMS: atom_id res chain seq x y z
N MET A 1 -4.28 -12.35 27.59
CA MET A 1 -4.08 -12.09 27.33
C MET A 1 -3.95 -11.87 26.80
N SER A 2 -3.84 -11.57 26.78
CA SER A 2 -3.49 -11.05 26.38
C SER A 2 -3.37 -10.83 25.72
N ASN A 3 -3.15 -10.70 25.55
CA ASN A 3 -2.84 -10.32 25.05
C ASN A 3 -2.98 -10.04 24.60
N GLU A 4 -2.91 -9.88 24.80
CA GLU A 4 -2.96 -9.51 24.62
C GLU A 4 -2.70 -9.14 24.44
N LEU A 5 -2.41 -9.05 24.77
CA LEU A 5 -2.02 -8.44 24.63
C LEU A 5 -1.58 -8.07 23.96
N ASN A 6 -1.26 -7.82 23.83
CA ASN A 6 -0.42 -7.49 22.85
C ASN A 6 -1.02 -6.67 21.79
N GLY A 7 -1.37 -7.08 20.62
CA GLY A 7 -1.99 -6.29 19.56
C GLY A 7 -3.15 -5.48 20.05
N GLU A 8 -3.86 -6.02 20.98
CA GLU A 8 -5.02 -5.35 21.51
C GLU A 8 -4.66 -4.20 22.43
N GLN A 9 -3.43 -4.18 22.91
CA GLN A 9 -2.98 -3.08 23.75
C GLN A 9 -2.42 -1.95 22.91
N ILE A 10 -2.00 -2.24 21.70
CA ILE A 10 -1.46 -1.26 20.78
C ILE A 10 -2.54 -0.97 19.75
N LYS A 11 -3.20 0.15 19.93
CA LYS A 11 -4.25 0.53 19.00
C LYS A 11 -3.71 1.41 17.91
N LEU A 12 -3.76 0.91 16.69
CA LEU A 12 -3.30 1.66 15.54
C LEU A 12 -4.46 2.38 14.88
N THR A 13 -4.19 3.59 14.40
CA THR A 13 -5.14 4.26 13.52
C THR A 13 -5.11 3.55 12.17
N ARG A 14 -6.12 3.79 11.36
CA ARG A 14 -6.16 3.23 10.03
C ARG A 14 -4.99 3.73 9.18
N SER A 15 -4.59 5.00 9.38
CA SER A 15 -3.42 5.56 8.70
C SER A 15 -2.14 4.83 9.09
N GLU A 16 -1.98 4.52 10.35
CA GLU A 16 -0.80 3.77 10.83
C GLU A 16 -0.78 2.37 10.25
N ALA A 17 -1.94 1.71 10.18
CA ALA A 17 -2.02 0.38 9.59
C ALA A 17 -1.68 0.41 8.10
N ARG A 18 -2.12 1.44 7.38
CA ARG A 18 -1.75 1.62 5.97
C ARG A 18 -0.26 1.83 5.80
N GLU A 19 0.34 2.60 6.69
CA GLU A 19 1.78 2.83 6.62
C GLU A 19 2.55 1.52 6.78
N GLN A 20 2.11 0.66 7.68
CA GLN A 20 2.71 -0.67 7.82
C GLN A 20 2.56 -1.49 6.54
N ALA A 21 1.37 -1.46 5.93
CA ALA A 21 1.15 -2.17 4.67
C ALA A 21 2.06 -1.63 3.56
N PHE A 22 2.19 -0.30 3.47
CA PHE A 22 3.10 0.33 2.53
C PHE A 22 4.54 -0.16 2.74
N MET A 23 5.01 -0.16 3.99
CA MET A 23 6.39 -0.57 4.29
C MET A 23 6.64 -2.01 3.86
N LEU A 24 5.68 -2.90 4.08
CA LEU A 24 5.82 -4.29 3.64
C LEU A 24 5.90 -4.39 2.11
N LEU A 25 5.02 -3.69 1.41
CA LEU A 25 5.01 -3.70 -0.05
C LEU A 25 6.31 -3.12 -0.62
N PHE A 26 6.77 -2.04 -0.02
CA PHE A 26 8.01 -1.40 -0.43
C PHE A 26 9.20 -2.34 -0.21
N SER A 27 9.28 -2.97 0.96
CA SER A 27 10.34 -3.93 1.26
C SER A 27 10.35 -5.10 0.29
N LYS A 28 9.17 -5.64 -0.03
CA LYS A 28 9.08 -6.76 -0.96
C LYS A 28 9.50 -6.39 -2.38
N SER A 29 9.48 -5.11 -2.72
CA SER A 29 9.88 -4.69 -4.05
C SER A 29 11.37 -4.84 -4.32
N PHE A 30 12.17 -5.13 -3.29
CA PHE A 30 13.62 -5.27 -3.41
C PHE A 30 14.11 -6.72 -3.51
N ASP A 31 13.26 -7.70 -3.21
CA ASP A 31 13.66 -9.10 -3.27
C ASP A 31 12.45 -10.00 -3.44
N ASP A 32 12.71 -11.29 -3.56
CA ASP A 32 11.65 -12.30 -3.76
C ASP A 32 11.42 -13.15 -2.52
N GLU A 33 11.77 -12.63 -1.35
CA GLU A 33 11.53 -13.36 -0.10
C GLU A 33 10.05 -13.63 0.09
N PRO A 34 9.71 -14.75 0.76
CA PRO A 34 8.32 -14.98 1.14
C PRO A 34 7.81 -13.85 2.05
N LEU A 35 6.51 -13.59 2.00
CA LEU A 35 5.92 -12.52 2.80
C LEU A 35 6.22 -12.68 4.29
N GLU A 36 6.26 -13.90 4.79
CA GLU A 36 6.56 -14.16 6.20
C GLU A 36 7.94 -13.62 6.60
N ALA A 37 8.92 -13.76 5.72
CA ALA A 37 10.25 -13.23 5.99
C ALA A 37 10.24 -11.70 5.98
N THR A 38 9.50 -11.10 5.05
CA THR A 38 9.37 -9.65 4.99
C THR A 38 8.70 -9.11 6.26
N ILE A 39 7.67 -9.79 6.75
CA ILE A 39 6.99 -9.40 7.98
C ILE A 39 7.98 -9.47 9.15
N GLU A 40 8.73 -10.54 9.25
CA GLU A 40 9.69 -10.70 10.34
C GLU A 40 10.77 -9.61 10.29
N ASP A 41 11.32 -9.34 9.11
CA ASP A 41 12.36 -8.34 8.92
C ASP A 41 11.88 -6.94 9.32
N ASN A 42 10.60 -6.64 9.15
CA ASN A 42 10.07 -5.31 9.44
C ASN A 42 9.42 -5.19 10.82
N SER A 43 9.25 -6.29 11.53
CA SER A 43 8.52 -6.28 12.81
C SER A 43 9.14 -5.41 13.88
N GLU A 44 10.46 -5.33 13.88
CA GLU A 44 11.15 -4.53 14.90
C GLU A 44 11.01 -3.03 14.69
N MET A 45 10.60 -2.61 13.49
CA MET A 45 10.44 -1.19 13.18
C MET A 45 9.18 -0.61 13.81
N PHE A 46 8.26 -1.45 14.23
CA PHE A 46 6.97 -0.99 14.75
C PHE A 46 6.71 -1.60 16.12
N GLU A 47 6.33 -0.76 17.05
CA GLU A 47 5.94 -1.22 18.38
C GLU A 47 4.75 -2.17 18.23
N GLY A 48 4.83 -3.35 18.84
CA GLY A 48 3.78 -4.36 18.69
C GLY A 48 3.86 -5.15 17.41
N GLY A 49 4.87 -4.93 16.58
CA GLY A 49 5.06 -5.66 15.33
C GLY A 49 4.11 -5.18 14.24
N ILE A 50 3.93 -6.02 13.23
CA ILE A 50 3.07 -5.70 12.09
C ILE A 50 1.64 -6.16 12.39
N CYS A 51 0.68 -5.25 12.25
CA CYS A 51 -0.72 -5.56 12.58
C CYS A 51 -1.36 -6.52 11.58
N GLY A 52 -2.41 -7.21 12.03
CA GLY A 52 -3.10 -8.20 11.18
C GLY A 52 -3.68 -7.60 9.91
N TYR A 53 -4.19 -6.38 10.00
CA TYR A 53 -4.74 -5.69 8.83
C TYR A 53 -3.67 -5.53 7.75
N ALA A 54 -2.47 -5.05 8.12
CA ALA A 54 -1.39 -4.86 7.15
C ALA A 54 -0.97 -6.19 6.54
N GLN A 55 -0.84 -7.24 7.35
CA GLN A 55 -0.47 -8.56 6.84
C GLN A 55 -1.50 -9.09 5.84
N SER A 56 -2.77 -8.96 6.18
CA SER A 56 -3.87 -9.46 5.35
C SER A 56 -3.96 -8.70 4.03
N VAL A 57 -3.86 -7.38 4.09
CA VAL A 57 -3.92 -6.53 2.90
C VAL A 57 -2.76 -6.84 1.95
N VAL A 58 -1.56 -6.94 2.49
CA VAL A 58 -0.38 -7.20 1.65
C VAL A 58 -0.45 -8.60 1.02
N SER A 59 -0.90 -9.58 1.77
CA SER A 59 -1.10 -10.93 1.23
C SER A 59 -2.07 -10.91 0.05
N SER A 60 -3.19 -10.21 0.19
CA SER A 60 -4.18 -10.09 -0.88
C SER A 60 -3.62 -9.35 -2.10
N ILE A 61 -2.85 -8.30 -1.87
CA ILE A 61 -2.23 -7.53 -2.96
C ILE A 61 -1.23 -8.41 -3.72
N GLU A 62 -0.43 -9.21 -3.01
CA GLU A 62 0.52 -10.11 -3.66
C GLU A 62 -0.19 -11.11 -4.55
N ASP A 63 -1.33 -11.64 -4.12
CA ASP A 63 -2.13 -12.56 -4.90
C ASP A 63 -2.73 -11.92 -6.15
N LYS A 64 -3.02 -10.63 -6.09
CA LYS A 64 -3.68 -9.87 -7.16
C LYS A 64 -2.75 -8.92 -7.90
N LYS A 65 -1.46 -9.06 -7.69
CA LYS A 65 -0.48 -8.08 -8.17
C LYS A 65 -0.57 -7.82 -9.67
N ASP A 66 -0.65 -8.87 -10.47
CA ASP A 66 -0.71 -8.73 -11.92
C ASP A 66 -1.96 -8.00 -12.36
N GLU A 67 -3.08 -8.30 -11.73
CA GLU A 67 -4.37 -7.66 -11.98
C GLU A 67 -4.33 -6.18 -11.64
N ILE A 68 -3.76 -5.87 -10.46
CA ILE A 68 -3.63 -4.50 -9.99
C ILE A 68 -2.69 -3.71 -10.91
N ASP A 69 -1.57 -4.28 -11.29
CA ASP A 69 -0.61 -3.63 -12.18
C ASP A 69 -1.21 -3.37 -13.56
N ALA A 70 -2.02 -4.29 -14.05
CA ALA A 70 -2.74 -4.08 -15.31
C ALA A 70 -3.70 -2.89 -15.23
N GLU A 71 -4.36 -2.73 -14.09
CA GLU A 71 -5.24 -1.57 -13.88
C GLU A 71 -4.44 -0.27 -13.82
N ILE A 72 -3.34 -0.26 -13.08
CA ILE A 72 -2.48 0.93 -12.98
C ILE A 72 -2.02 1.35 -14.38
N SER A 73 -1.61 0.37 -15.19
CA SER A 73 -1.08 0.62 -16.54
C SER A 73 -2.04 1.39 -17.42
N LYS A 74 -3.35 1.24 -17.22
CA LYS A 74 -4.36 1.95 -18.03
C LYS A 74 -4.31 3.46 -17.86
N PHE A 75 -3.72 3.94 -16.78
CA PHE A 75 -3.72 5.38 -16.46
C PHE A 75 -2.34 6.03 -16.64
N LEU A 76 -1.37 5.27 -17.15
CA LEU A 76 -0.05 5.80 -17.40
C LEU A 76 -0.02 6.48 -18.78
N LYS A 77 0.84 7.48 -18.93
CA LYS A 77 1.05 8.13 -20.21
C LYS A 77 1.58 7.12 -21.22
N LYS A 78 1.28 7.36 -22.48
CA LYS A 78 1.78 6.54 -23.57
C LYS A 78 3.31 6.42 -23.47
N GLY A 79 3.80 5.20 -23.59
CA GLY A 79 5.22 4.92 -23.50
C GLY A 79 5.74 4.66 -22.09
N TRP A 80 4.91 4.87 -21.06
CA TRP A 80 5.28 4.55 -19.69
C TRP A 80 4.75 3.16 -19.31
N THR A 81 5.54 2.46 -18.50
CA THR A 81 5.16 1.14 -18.01
C THR A 81 5.23 1.12 -16.48
N VAL A 82 4.57 0.16 -15.89
CA VAL A 82 4.57 0.01 -14.43
C VAL A 82 6.01 -0.14 -13.91
N SER A 83 6.88 -0.82 -14.67
CA SER A 83 8.27 -1.04 -14.25
C SER A 83 9.08 0.26 -14.17
N ARG A 84 8.60 1.34 -14.76
CA ARG A 84 9.28 2.64 -14.71
C ARG A 84 8.83 3.52 -13.55
N ILE A 85 7.81 3.11 -12.83
CA ILE A 85 7.35 3.83 -11.64
C ILE A 85 8.36 3.55 -10.52
N SER A 86 8.68 4.56 -9.73
CA SER A 86 9.58 4.35 -8.58
C SER A 86 8.98 3.33 -7.61
N LYS A 87 9.82 2.60 -6.91
CA LYS A 87 9.35 1.57 -5.99
C LYS A 87 8.40 2.11 -4.92
N PRO A 88 8.68 3.24 -4.27
CA PRO A 88 7.72 3.73 -3.27
C PRO A 88 6.40 4.17 -3.89
N SER A 89 6.41 4.84 -5.04
CA SER A 89 5.16 5.23 -5.69
C SER A 89 4.36 4.02 -6.13
N LEU A 90 5.02 2.98 -6.63
CA LEU A 90 4.32 1.78 -7.06
C LEU A 90 3.68 1.06 -5.87
N ALA A 91 4.38 0.97 -4.74
CA ALA A 91 3.82 0.38 -3.52
C ALA A 91 2.57 1.16 -3.07
N ILE A 92 2.66 2.49 -3.10
CA ILE A 92 1.52 3.35 -2.72
C ILE A 92 0.35 3.14 -3.68
N LEU A 93 0.62 3.12 -4.98
CA LEU A 93 -0.43 2.93 -5.98
C LEU A 93 -1.10 1.57 -5.87
N ARG A 94 -0.33 0.52 -5.66
CA ARG A 94 -0.87 -0.83 -5.48
C ARG A 94 -1.81 -0.88 -4.27
N LEU A 95 -1.39 -0.29 -3.17
CA LEU A 95 -2.20 -0.25 -1.95
C LEU A 95 -3.50 0.51 -2.18
N ALA A 96 -3.42 1.69 -2.78
CA ALA A 96 -4.61 2.52 -3.02
C ALA A 96 -5.56 1.88 -4.02
N PHE A 97 -5.04 1.30 -5.12
CA PHE A 97 -5.88 0.61 -6.10
C PHE A 97 -6.60 -0.57 -5.44
N TYR A 98 -5.90 -1.30 -4.59
CA TYR A 98 -6.49 -2.41 -3.87
C TYR A 98 -7.65 -1.93 -2.97
N GLU A 99 -7.43 -0.89 -2.20
CA GLU A 99 -8.47 -0.36 -1.32
C GLU A 99 -9.68 0.11 -2.10
N ILE A 100 -9.46 0.84 -3.16
CA ILE A 100 -10.56 1.40 -3.96
C ILE A 100 -11.35 0.29 -4.64
N LYS A 101 -10.68 -0.70 -5.16
CA LYS A 101 -11.34 -1.73 -5.96
C LYS A 101 -11.95 -2.85 -5.10
N TYR A 102 -11.31 -3.20 -4.00
CA TYR A 102 -11.69 -4.40 -3.26
C TYR A 102 -12.21 -4.17 -1.84
N LEU A 103 -12.02 -2.99 -1.27
CA LEU A 103 -12.45 -2.69 0.10
C LEU A 103 -13.58 -1.66 0.10
N ASP A 104 -14.82 -2.14 0.13
CA ASP A 104 -15.98 -1.25 0.07
C ASP A 104 -16.12 -0.35 1.28
N SER A 105 -15.50 -0.72 2.39
CA SER A 105 -15.64 0.04 3.64
C SER A 105 -14.82 1.31 3.67
N VAL A 106 -13.94 1.52 2.68
CA VAL A 106 -13.08 2.70 2.65
C VAL A 106 -13.56 3.63 1.53
N PRO A 107 -13.99 4.85 1.85
CA PRO A 107 -14.37 5.80 0.80
C PRO A 107 -13.17 6.11 -0.11
N ASP A 108 -13.42 6.26 -1.40
CA ASP A 108 -12.36 6.51 -2.38
C ASP A 108 -11.53 7.74 -2.02
N SER A 109 -12.18 8.80 -1.55
CA SER A 109 -11.46 10.03 -1.20
C SER A 109 -10.47 9.81 -0.06
N VAL A 110 -10.80 8.91 0.86
CA VAL A 110 -9.89 8.57 1.95
C VAL A 110 -8.67 7.84 1.42
N SER A 111 -8.87 6.86 0.54
CA SER A 111 -7.75 6.12 -0.05
C SER A 111 -6.83 7.04 -0.83
N VAL A 112 -7.38 7.98 -1.59
CA VAL A 112 -6.58 8.94 -2.35
C VAL A 112 -5.80 9.86 -1.42
N ASN A 113 -6.46 10.44 -0.44
CA ASN A 113 -5.78 11.36 0.50
C ASN A 113 -4.66 10.67 1.26
N GLU A 114 -4.89 9.44 1.71
CA GLU A 114 -3.87 8.67 2.42
C GLU A 114 -2.69 8.33 1.52
N ALA A 115 -2.96 7.99 0.26
CA ALA A 115 -1.90 7.71 -0.70
C ALA A 115 -1.05 8.95 -0.97
N VAL A 116 -1.68 10.09 -1.12
CA VAL A 116 -0.97 11.35 -1.34
C VAL A 116 -0.09 11.70 -0.12
N GLU A 117 -0.59 11.48 1.09
CA GLU A 117 0.20 11.73 2.30
C GLU A 117 1.40 10.79 2.39
N LEU A 118 1.23 9.52 2.05
CA LEU A 118 2.35 8.59 2.00
C LEU A 118 3.38 9.02 0.94
N ALA A 119 2.91 9.49 -0.22
CA ALA A 119 3.81 9.96 -1.28
C ALA A 119 4.60 11.18 -0.84
N LYS A 120 3.98 12.10 -0.11
CA LYS A 120 4.68 13.27 0.43
C LYS A 120 5.77 12.86 1.42
N LYS A 121 5.52 11.80 2.17
CA LYS A 121 6.45 11.34 3.20
C LYS A 121 7.60 10.48 2.64
N TYR A 122 7.32 9.65 1.65
CA TYR A 122 8.24 8.60 1.20
C TYR A 122 8.77 8.74 -0.22
N THR A 123 8.28 9.72 -1.00
CA THR A 123 8.83 9.94 -2.35
C THR A 123 9.42 11.33 -2.47
N ILE A 124 10.21 11.55 -3.52
CA ILE A 124 10.75 12.86 -3.83
C ILE A 124 9.88 13.44 -4.94
N ASP A 125 8.98 14.36 -4.55
CA ASP A 125 8.14 15.13 -5.49
C ASP A 125 7.24 14.28 -6.39
N GLU A 126 6.77 13.11 -5.90
CA GLU A 126 5.91 12.26 -6.72
C GLU A 126 4.45 12.25 -6.26
N SER A 127 4.09 13.07 -5.28
CA SER A 127 2.71 13.10 -4.79
C SER A 127 1.71 13.54 -5.85
N LYS A 128 2.11 14.45 -6.74
CA LYS A 128 1.23 14.90 -7.84
C LYS A 128 0.98 13.79 -8.84
N PHE A 129 2.01 13.01 -9.15
CA PHE A 129 1.89 11.85 -10.02
C PHE A 129 0.91 10.82 -9.43
N VAL A 130 1.08 10.51 -8.15
CA VAL A 130 0.20 9.57 -7.46
C VAL A 130 -1.24 10.08 -7.47
N ASN A 131 -1.43 11.34 -7.12
CA ASN A 131 -2.76 11.95 -7.11
C ASN A 131 -3.40 11.93 -8.50
N GLY A 132 -2.63 12.20 -9.54
CA GLY A 132 -3.14 12.21 -10.92
C GLY A 132 -3.63 10.84 -11.37
N ILE A 133 -2.86 9.80 -11.09
CA ILE A 133 -3.22 8.43 -11.44
C ILE A 133 -4.50 8.01 -10.69
N LEU A 134 -4.54 8.26 -9.38
CA LEU A 134 -5.69 7.86 -8.57
C LEU A 134 -6.95 8.64 -8.93
N GLY A 135 -6.80 9.93 -9.22
CA GLY A 135 -7.93 10.74 -9.65
C GLY A 135 -8.52 10.23 -10.96
N ALA A 136 -7.67 9.86 -11.91
CA ALA A 136 -8.14 9.28 -13.18
C ALA A 136 -8.83 7.93 -12.95
N PHE A 137 -8.29 7.12 -12.05
CA PHE A 137 -8.88 5.82 -11.73
C PHE A 137 -10.28 5.97 -11.14
N ILE A 138 -10.45 6.88 -10.20
CA ILE A 138 -11.75 7.12 -9.56
C ILE A 138 -12.76 7.61 -10.59
N ARG A 139 -12.35 8.52 -11.46
CA ARG A 139 -13.26 9.07 -12.48
C ARG A 139 -13.70 8.03 -13.51
N SER A 140 -12.94 6.97 -13.66
CA SER A 140 -13.27 5.92 -14.62
C SER A 140 -14.23 4.86 -14.06
N ASN A 141 -14.47 4.88 -12.78
CA ASN A 141 -15.35 3.90 -12.14
C ASN A 141 -16.82 4.32 -12.18
#